data_8dedfbae801326f9d232903dbe5ebe6f
#
_entry.id   8dedfbae801326f9d232903dbe5ebe6f
#
_cell.length_a   1.000
_cell.length_b   1.000
_cell.length_c   1.000
_cell.angle_alpha   90.00
_cell.angle_beta   90.00
_cell.angle_gamma   90.00
#
_symmetry.space_group_name_H-M   'P 1'
#
loop_
_entity.id
_entity.type
_entity.pdbx_description
1 polymer ?
#
loop_
_entity_poly.entity_id
_entity_poly.type
_entity_poly.pdbx_seq_one_letter_code
_entity_poly.pdbx_strand_id
1 'polypeptide(L)'
;MTPLSERNTKAQVQWDFAPAKAGGSEKSKLKREPVPVLEEKQTMQNSNAVVAAPSAVASNLQENLHIRVAFPIDKECIRKFVLRDTGKDIIIYHLYPLLSDWQGKTLPDEVNPRSHDEQALKSGVAHRIETTLLESPEDFYLANRGATILAQDLKYDPEKGIVELFATDELLHGIADGATTDAVLGKVQRDIKAGEAKRESGESLGLESLRRGRIHLEVILGLASKERIDAMVEGRNTSRQVTPWSMSDFKGAFEWISDILETPTSPFRGKVGYEENAGKQITVLDILSLLTLFHSAYDEKRKAPTVAYSSKGRMDARLNDPKLQPGYTALAPLLPDILNLHDAVYAGFENAYKEARDGKAKLGKRQGIEQKLHHLPLTGVEVNYVIPSGLIFPLLASLRALVGYDKAGKAYWKADPTRFYLKYGGELVATLIEQLEMLGGNPQTAGKKKPVYTALHDRARLLLSDEMSS
;
A
#
# COMPACT_ATOMS: atom_id res chain seq x y z
N MET A 1 16.41 -50.15 8.06
CA MET A 1 16.26 -48.94 8.85
C MET A 1 17.21 -47.89 8.31
N THR A 2 16.72 -47.03 7.45
CA THR A 2 17.48 -45.96 6.80
C THR A 2 16.69 -44.66 7.04
N PRO A 3 17.30 -43.59 7.54
CA PRO A 3 16.56 -42.36 7.82
C PRO A 3 16.37 -41.53 6.56
N LEU A 4 15.17 -40.99 6.42
CA LEU A 4 14.72 -40.04 5.39
C LEU A 4 15.41 -38.69 5.58
N SER A 5 16.06 -38.21 4.54
CA SER A 5 16.65 -36.89 4.45
C SER A 5 15.55 -35.84 4.20
N GLU A 6 15.39 -34.91 5.11
CA GLU A 6 14.57 -33.70 4.93
C GLU A 6 15.18 -32.81 3.83
N ARG A 7 14.45 -32.61 2.75
CA ARG A 7 14.74 -31.58 1.75
C ARG A 7 14.09 -30.27 2.19
N ASN A 8 14.91 -29.39 2.70
CA ASN A 8 14.55 -28.03 3.03
C ASN A 8 14.57 -27.17 1.76
N THR A 9 13.44 -27.00 1.11
CA THR A 9 13.28 -26.11 -0.05
C THR A 9 13.04 -24.69 0.45
N LYS A 10 14.12 -23.91 0.58
CA LYS A 10 14.02 -22.45 0.75
C LYS A 10 13.57 -21.83 -0.58
N ALA A 11 12.33 -21.35 -0.63
CA ALA A 11 11.87 -20.50 -1.72
C ALA A 11 12.66 -19.17 -1.66
N GLN A 12 13.57 -18.98 -2.61
CA GLN A 12 14.20 -17.70 -2.89
C GLN A 12 13.19 -16.84 -3.64
N VAL A 13 12.73 -15.75 -3.02
CA VAL A 13 12.00 -14.69 -3.71
C VAL A 13 13.03 -13.85 -4.45
N GLN A 14 13.09 -14.04 -5.75
CA GLN A 14 13.93 -13.30 -6.67
C GLN A 14 13.14 -12.05 -7.12
N TRP A 15 13.79 -10.90 -7.03
CA TRP A 15 13.23 -9.63 -7.50
C TRP A 15 13.44 -9.56 -9.03
N ASP A 16 12.45 -10.00 -9.81
CA ASP A 16 12.45 -9.80 -11.26
C ASP A 16 11.59 -8.57 -11.59
N PHE A 17 12.24 -7.46 -11.92
CA PHE A 17 11.63 -6.38 -12.66
C PHE A 17 11.53 -6.80 -14.13
N ALA A 18 10.39 -7.34 -14.54
CA ALA A 18 10.13 -7.64 -15.94
C ALA A 18 9.73 -6.35 -16.67
N PRO A 19 10.35 -6.03 -17.83
CA PRO A 19 9.97 -4.86 -18.62
C PRO A 19 8.70 -5.09 -19.42
N ALA A 20 7.81 -4.11 -19.43
CA ALA A 20 6.67 -4.06 -20.34
C ALA A 20 7.16 -4.01 -21.79
N LYS A 21 6.62 -4.89 -22.63
CA LYS A 21 6.87 -4.92 -24.07
C LYS A 21 6.29 -3.67 -24.73
N ALA A 22 7.14 -2.93 -25.41
CA ALA A 22 6.75 -1.83 -26.29
C ALA A 22 6.05 -2.39 -27.54
N GLY A 23 4.79 -2.06 -27.76
CA GLY A 23 4.05 -2.25 -29.00
C GLY A 23 3.97 -0.92 -29.75
N GLY A 24 4.21 -0.97 -31.04
CA GLY A 24 4.50 0.14 -31.94
C GLY A 24 3.39 1.17 -32.13
N SER A 25 3.87 2.27 -32.62
CA SER A 25 3.19 3.51 -32.96
C SER A 25 2.16 3.38 -34.08
N GLU A 26 1.02 4.03 -33.90
CA GLU A 26 0.34 4.69 -35.02
C GLU A 26 -0.23 6.05 -34.60
N LYS A 27 0.17 7.08 -35.35
CA LYS A 27 -0.26 8.47 -35.19
C LYS A 27 -1.62 8.66 -35.84
N SER A 28 -2.64 9.04 -35.09
CA SER A 28 -3.81 9.71 -35.68
C SER A 28 -4.04 11.05 -34.98
N LYS A 29 -3.99 12.08 -35.80
CA LYS A 29 -4.32 13.48 -35.50
C LYS A 29 -5.83 13.61 -35.33
N LEU A 30 -6.30 14.02 -34.16
CA LEU A 30 -7.66 14.53 -34.00
C LEU A 30 -7.61 15.95 -33.42
N LYS A 31 -8.27 16.84 -34.20
CA LYS A 31 -8.47 18.25 -33.92
C LYS A 31 -9.35 18.44 -32.70
N ARG A 32 -8.95 19.36 -31.82
CA ARG A 32 -9.78 19.84 -30.70
C ARG A 32 -10.63 21.01 -31.18
N GLU A 33 -11.93 20.94 -30.95
CA GLU A 33 -12.84 22.08 -30.98
C GLU A 33 -13.12 22.57 -29.56
N PRO A 34 -13.34 23.88 -29.33
CA PRO A 34 -13.48 24.46 -28.02
C PRO A 34 -14.91 24.41 -27.49
N VAL A 35 -15.02 24.16 -26.18
CA VAL A 35 -16.26 24.16 -25.38
C VAL A 35 -16.59 25.60 -24.97
N PRO A 36 -17.87 26.06 -25.04
CA PRO A 36 -18.24 27.41 -24.70
C PRO A 36 -18.36 27.65 -23.18
N VAL A 37 -17.90 28.83 -22.77
CA VAL A 37 -18.01 29.41 -21.44
C VAL A 37 -19.43 29.94 -21.25
N LEU A 38 -20.09 29.55 -20.14
CA LEU A 38 -21.32 30.17 -19.68
C LEU A 38 -21.03 31.19 -18.58
N GLU A 39 -21.38 32.45 -18.86
CA GLU A 39 -21.32 33.58 -17.91
C GLU A 39 -22.47 33.47 -16.90
N GLU A 40 -22.15 33.53 -15.60
CA GLU A 40 -23.13 33.80 -14.55
C GLU A 40 -23.21 35.29 -14.22
N LYS A 41 -24.41 35.82 -14.31
CA LYS A 41 -24.77 37.21 -13.92
C LYS A 41 -24.98 37.28 -12.41
N GLN A 42 -24.27 38.22 -11.78
CA GLN A 42 -24.51 38.73 -10.43
C GLN A 42 -25.83 39.43 -10.31
N THR A 43 -26.52 39.24 -9.19
CA THR A 43 -27.48 40.22 -8.65
C THR A 43 -27.24 40.39 -7.15
N MET A 44 -26.82 41.59 -6.79
CA MET A 44 -26.73 42.08 -5.39
C MET A 44 -28.11 42.36 -4.85
N GLN A 45 -28.36 42.12 -3.56
CA GLN A 45 -29.06 43.05 -2.71
C GLN A 45 -28.70 42.91 -1.22
N ASN A 46 -28.44 44.04 -0.61
CA ASN A 46 -28.07 44.35 0.78
C ASN A 46 -29.15 44.00 1.80
N SER A 47 -28.75 43.72 3.05
CA SER A 47 -29.07 44.56 4.18
C SER A 47 -28.44 44.10 5.52
N ASN A 48 -28.05 45.09 6.31
CA ASN A 48 -27.37 45.14 7.58
C ASN A 48 -28.02 44.39 8.75
N ALA A 49 -27.23 43.87 9.70
CA ALA A 49 -27.11 44.30 11.11
C ALA A 49 -26.36 43.27 11.98
N VAL A 50 -25.19 43.62 12.51
CA VAL A 50 -24.82 43.92 13.92
C VAL A 50 -24.73 42.71 14.91
N VAL A 51 -23.45 42.42 15.27
CA VAL A 51 -22.84 42.10 16.59
C VAL A 51 -23.37 40.94 17.43
N ALA A 52 -22.55 39.91 17.62
CA ALA A 52 -21.93 39.44 18.87
C ALA A 52 -21.29 38.06 18.69
N ALA A 53 -19.99 37.91 18.95
CA ALA A 53 -19.37 36.64 19.26
C ALA A 53 -19.72 36.25 20.72
N PRO A 54 -19.79 34.96 21.04
CA PRO A 54 -18.60 34.24 21.43
C PRO A 54 -18.56 32.75 20.99
N SER A 55 -17.32 32.26 20.91
CA SER A 55 -16.88 30.87 21.01
C SER A 55 -17.93 29.79 20.73
N ALA A 56 -17.93 29.25 19.52
CA ALA A 56 -18.53 27.95 19.21
C ALA A 56 -17.42 26.94 18.95
N VAL A 57 -17.36 25.97 19.83
CA VAL A 57 -16.76 24.67 19.67
C VAL A 57 -17.11 24.16 18.27
N ALA A 58 -16.10 23.88 17.44
CA ALA A 58 -16.30 23.22 16.16
C ALA A 58 -16.80 21.80 16.43
N SER A 59 -18.11 21.63 16.42
CA SER A 59 -18.73 20.32 16.26
C SER A 59 -18.53 19.93 14.80
N ASN A 60 -17.60 19.01 14.56
CA ASN A 60 -17.52 18.25 13.32
C ASN A 60 -18.88 17.58 13.11
N LEU A 61 -19.68 18.12 12.22
CA LEU A 61 -20.81 17.43 11.62
C LEU A 61 -20.19 16.34 10.74
N GLN A 62 -19.99 15.14 11.31
CA GLN A 62 -19.94 13.93 10.52
C GLN A 62 -21.29 13.86 9.80
N GLU A 63 -21.28 14.06 8.49
CA GLU A 63 -22.43 13.73 7.65
C GLU A 63 -22.69 12.23 7.86
N ASN A 64 -23.75 11.91 8.59
CA ASN A 64 -24.14 10.51 8.81
C ASN A 64 -24.45 9.89 7.43
N LEU A 65 -23.61 8.99 6.99
CA LEU A 65 -23.81 8.18 5.80
C LEU A 65 -25.14 7.42 5.97
N HIS A 66 -26.09 7.61 5.06
CA HIS A 66 -27.34 6.87 5.02
C HIS A 66 -27.42 6.05 3.73
N ILE A 67 -26.80 4.88 3.75
CA ILE A 67 -26.90 3.94 2.64
C ILE A 67 -28.00 2.94 2.95
N ARG A 68 -28.91 2.77 1.98
CA ARG A 68 -29.94 1.73 1.96
C ARG A 68 -29.77 0.88 0.72
N VAL A 69 -29.57 -0.41 0.91
CA VAL A 69 -29.51 -1.40 -0.16
C VAL A 69 -30.71 -2.32 -0.03
N ALA A 70 -31.50 -2.44 -1.11
CA ALA A 70 -32.68 -3.28 -1.13
C ALA A 70 -32.60 -4.29 -2.29
N PHE A 71 -32.94 -5.54 -2.05
CA PHE A 71 -32.95 -6.58 -3.07
C PHE A 71 -34.02 -7.66 -2.77
N PRO A 72 -34.59 -8.29 -3.81
CA PRO A 72 -35.52 -9.38 -3.64
C PRO A 72 -34.81 -10.66 -3.17
N ILE A 73 -35.50 -11.45 -2.35
CA ILE A 73 -35.00 -12.73 -1.87
C ILE A 73 -36.14 -13.64 -1.44
N ASP A 74 -36.05 -14.91 -1.78
CA ASP A 74 -36.99 -15.93 -1.33
C ASP A 74 -36.85 -16.19 0.19
N LYS A 75 -37.97 -16.32 0.89
CA LYS A 75 -37.97 -16.53 2.34
C LYS A 75 -37.14 -17.75 2.78
N GLU A 76 -37.14 -18.81 2.00
CA GLU A 76 -36.34 -20.01 2.24
C GLU A 76 -34.84 -19.77 2.17
N CYS A 77 -34.43 -18.69 1.51
CA CYS A 77 -33.04 -18.27 1.34
C CYS A 77 -32.55 -17.34 2.46
N ILE A 78 -33.29 -17.19 3.56
CA ILE A 78 -32.98 -16.39 4.73
C ILE A 78 -32.84 -17.29 5.96
N ARG A 79 -31.71 -17.15 6.69
CA ARG A 79 -31.55 -17.78 8.01
C ARG A 79 -31.04 -16.72 8.98
N LYS A 80 -31.68 -16.63 10.14
CA LYS A 80 -31.35 -15.70 11.22
C LYS A 80 -30.85 -16.46 12.43
N PHE A 81 -29.72 -16.02 12.99
CA PHE A 81 -29.19 -16.50 14.25
C PHE A 81 -29.07 -15.33 15.22
N VAL A 82 -29.38 -15.55 16.49
CA VAL A 82 -29.19 -14.54 17.54
C VAL A 82 -28.22 -15.12 18.55
N LEU A 83 -27.04 -14.49 18.61
CA LEU A 83 -25.99 -14.81 19.58
C LEU A 83 -26.15 -13.85 20.76
N ARG A 84 -26.53 -14.38 21.91
CA ARG A 84 -26.65 -13.57 23.13
C ARG A 84 -25.28 -13.35 23.70
N ASP A 85 -24.89 -12.08 23.79
CA ASP A 85 -23.64 -11.63 24.37
C ASP A 85 -23.89 -10.83 25.64
N THR A 86 -22.86 -10.63 26.48
CA THR A 86 -22.94 -9.93 27.75
C THR A 86 -23.31 -8.44 27.68
N GLY A 87 -23.31 -7.84 26.47
CA GLY A 87 -23.62 -6.41 26.26
C GLY A 87 -24.78 -6.15 25.31
N LYS A 88 -24.75 -6.71 24.10
CA LYS A 88 -25.78 -6.59 23.08
C LYS A 88 -25.86 -7.88 22.29
N ASP A 89 -27.07 -8.26 21.87
CA ASP A 89 -27.25 -9.40 20.99
C ASP A 89 -26.56 -9.14 19.65
N ILE A 90 -25.74 -10.10 19.21
CA ILE A 90 -25.22 -10.13 17.85
C ILE A 90 -26.20 -10.93 17.01
N ILE A 91 -26.68 -10.35 15.94
CA ILE A 91 -27.61 -10.99 15.02
C ILE A 91 -26.86 -11.27 13.71
N ILE A 92 -26.89 -12.53 13.28
CA ILE A 92 -26.27 -12.95 12.02
C ILE A 92 -27.38 -13.45 11.10
N TYR A 93 -27.40 -12.88 9.89
CA TYR A 93 -28.24 -13.38 8.81
C TYR A 93 -27.37 -14.04 7.75
N HIS A 94 -27.76 -15.23 7.31
CA HIS A 94 -27.23 -15.83 6.09
C HIS A 94 -28.30 -15.70 5.01
N LEU A 95 -27.96 -15.00 3.95
CA LEU A 95 -28.82 -14.67 2.84
C LEU A 95 -28.25 -15.27 1.56
N TYR A 96 -29.12 -15.76 0.68
CA TYR A 96 -28.75 -16.32 -0.62
C TYR A 96 -29.57 -15.67 -1.76
N PRO A 97 -29.44 -14.37 -2.03
CA PRO A 97 -30.07 -13.73 -3.17
C PRO A 97 -29.54 -14.28 -4.50
N LEU A 98 -30.30 -14.09 -5.59
CA LEU A 98 -29.80 -14.38 -6.92
C LEU A 98 -28.64 -13.43 -7.28
N LEU A 99 -27.69 -13.90 -8.10
CA LEU A 99 -26.60 -13.09 -8.60
C LEU A 99 -27.06 -11.89 -9.45
N SER A 100 -28.27 -11.98 -10.06
CA SER A 100 -28.89 -10.87 -10.78
C SER A 100 -29.42 -9.77 -9.86
N ASP A 101 -29.78 -10.11 -8.62
CA ASP A 101 -30.56 -9.27 -7.72
C ASP A 101 -29.67 -8.53 -6.71
N TRP A 102 -28.50 -9.08 -6.39
CA TRP A 102 -27.50 -8.37 -5.61
C TRP A 102 -26.69 -7.42 -6.50
N GLN A 103 -26.74 -6.13 -6.22
CA GLN A 103 -25.98 -5.12 -6.97
C GLN A 103 -24.66 -4.85 -6.27
N GLY A 104 -23.55 -5.32 -6.86
CA GLY A 104 -22.22 -5.08 -6.34
C GLY A 104 -21.81 -3.61 -6.32
N LYS A 105 -20.92 -3.23 -5.40
CA LYS A 105 -20.41 -1.87 -5.15
C LYS A 105 -21.47 -0.86 -4.69
N THR A 106 -22.44 -1.29 -3.93
CA THR A 106 -23.44 -0.40 -3.33
C THR A 106 -23.18 -0.12 -1.84
N LEU A 107 -22.37 -0.93 -1.18
CA LEU A 107 -21.94 -0.73 0.20
C LEU A 107 -20.49 -0.28 0.26
N PRO A 108 -20.11 0.54 1.27
CA PRO A 108 -18.73 0.91 1.54
C PRO A 108 -17.88 -0.31 1.89
N ASP A 109 -16.57 -0.22 1.67
CA ASP A 109 -15.60 -1.27 1.97
C ASP A 109 -14.42 -0.79 2.85
N GLU A 110 -14.57 0.37 3.47
CA GLU A 110 -13.59 1.00 4.38
C GLU A 110 -13.33 0.15 5.64
N VAL A 111 -14.28 -0.70 6.03
CA VAL A 111 -14.10 -1.70 7.10
C VAL A 111 -13.20 -2.87 6.69
N ASN A 112 -12.82 -2.97 5.42
CA ASN A 112 -11.94 -4.01 4.89
C ASN A 112 -10.50 -3.50 4.74
N PRO A 113 -9.49 -4.16 5.30
CA PRO A 113 -8.11 -3.71 5.23
C PRO A 113 -7.44 -3.89 3.85
N ARG A 114 -8.18 -4.34 2.84
CA ARG A 114 -7.66 -4.53 1.48
C ARG A 114 -8.21 -3.47 0.54
N SER A 115 -7.32 -2.80 -0.18
CA SER A 115 -7.70 -1.95 -1.30
C SER A 115 -8.34 -2.78 -2.43
N HIS A 116 -9.46 -2.30 -2.96
CA HIS A 116 -10.21 -2.90 -4.06
C HIS A 116 -10.16 -2.02 -5.30
N ASP A 117 -8.96 -1.56 -5.66
CA ASP A 117 -8.71 -0.80 -6.87
C ASP A 117 -8.81 -1.66 -8.15
N GLU A 118 -8.61 -1.01 -9.31
CA GLU A 118 -8.62 -1.69 -10.61
C GLU A 118 -7.60 -2.83 -10.74
N GLN A 119 -6.54 -2.84 -9.91
CA GLN A 119 -5.54 -3.91 -9.95
C GLN A 119 -6.03 -5.17 -9.22
N ALA A 120 -6.82 -5.03 -8.16
CA ALA A 120 -7.46 -6.16 -7.49
C ALA A 120 -8.36 -6.93 -8.46
N LEU A 121 -9.03 -6.22 -9.38
CA LEU A 121 -9.85 -6.82 -10.45
C LEU A 121 -9.03 -7.55 -11.53
N LYS A 122 -7.73 -7.31 -11.62
CA LYS A 122 -6.80 -8.01 -12.54
C LYS A 122 -6.11 -9.21 -11.89
N SER A 123 -6.41 -9.51 -10.63
CA SER A 123 -5.81 -10.63 -9.91
C SER A 123 -6.30 -11.99 -10.43
N GLY A 124 -5.48 -13.03 -10.23
CA GLY A 124 -5.89 -14.40 -10.57
C GLY A 124 -7.12 -14.90 -9.79
N VAL A 125 -7.40 -14.30 -8.62
CA VAL A 125 -8.62 -14.56 -7.84
C VAL A 125 -9.82 -13.94 -8.52
N ALA A 126 -9.73 -12.66 -8.92
CA ALA A 126 -10.80 -11.95 -9.62
C ALA A 126 -11.15 -12.65 -10.94
N HIS A 127 -10.14 -13.06 -11.71
CA HIS A 127 -10.36 -13.81 -12.95
C HIS A 127 -11.11 -15.13 -12.73
N ARG A 128 -10.78 -15.91 -11.68
CA ARG A 128 -11.54 -17.15 -11.36
C ARG A 128 -12.97 -16.88 -10.96
N ILE A 129 -13.22 -15.80 -10.20
CA ILE A 129 -14.58 -15.37 -9.84
C ILE A 129 -15.37 -15.03 -11.11
N GLU A 130 -14.77 -14.23 -11.98
CA GLU A 130 -15.36 -13.81 -13.28
C GLU A 130 -15.68 -15.03 -14.15
N THR A 131 -14.73 -15.94 -14.32
CA THR A 131 -14.95 -17.18 -15.08
C THR A 131 -16.13 -17.99 -14.53
N THR A 132 -16.24 -18.15 -13.21
CA THR A 132 -17.38 -18.88 -12.61
C THR A 132 -18.71 -18.17 -12.88
N LEU A 133 -18.74 -16.83 -12.79
CA LEU A 133 -19.96 -16.04 -13.08
C LEU A 133 -20.41 -16.16 -14.54
N LEU A 134 -19.47 -16.25 -15.46
CA LEU A 134 -19.75 -16.35 -16.89
C LEU A 134 -20.08 -17.77 -17.36
N GLU A 135 -19.33 -18.77 -16.87
CA GLU A 135 -19.40 -20.14 -17.37
C GLU A 135 -20.35 -21.03 -16.57
N SER A 136 -20.37 -20.92 -15.23
CA SER A 136 -21.11 -21.80 -14.33
C SER A 136 -21.73 -21.03 -13.15
N PRO A 137 -22.60 -20.04 -13.40
CA PRO A 137 -23.18 -19.21 -12.33
C PRO A 137 -23.99 -20.04 -11.31
N GLU A 138 -24.56 -21.17 -11.68
CA GLU A 138 -25.26 -22.12 -10.80
C GLU A 138 -24.37 -22.70 -9.70
N ASP A 139 -23.08 -22.87 -9.95
CA ASP A 139 -22.10 -23.39 -9.00
C ASP A 139 -21.42 -22.29 -8.17
N PHE A 140 -21.78 -21.02 -8.39
CA PHE A 140 -21.10 -19.89 -7.78
C PHE A 140 -21.08 -19.97 -6.25
N TYR A 141 -22.18 -20.34 -5.62
CA TYR A 141 -22.26 -20.44 -4.15
C TYR A 141 -21.44 -21.59 -3.57
N LEU A 142 -21.06 -22.59 -4.38
CA LEU A 142 -20.15 -23.68 -3.99
C LEU A 142 -18.67 -23.24 -4.16
N ALA A 143 -18.38 -22.50 -5.23
CA ALA A 143 -17.03 -22.09 -5.59
C ALA A 143 -16.59 -20.81 -4.87
N ASN A 144 -17.52 -19.98 -4.39
CA ASN A 144 -17.26 -18.70 -3.77
C ASN A 144 -17.90 -18.58 -2.38
N ARG A 145 -17.20 -17.98 -1.43
CA ARG A 145 -17.70 -17.79 -0.06
C ARG A 145 -18.70 -16.65 0.07
N GLY A 146 -18.87 -15.82 -0.96
CA GLY A 146 -19.73 -14.65 -0.93
C GLY A 146 -19.09 -13.45 -0.24
N ALA A 147 -19.90 -12.68 0.50
CA ALA A 147 -19.46 -11.50 1.22
C ALA A 147 -19.95 -11.49 2.68
N THR A 148 -19.14 -10.93 3.58
CA THR A 148 -19.53 -10.62 4.97
C THR A 148 -19.76 -9.13 5.07
N ILE A 149 -20.94 -8.75 5.52
CA ILE A 149 -21.42 -7.37 5.59
C ILE A 149 -21.69 -7.02 7.05
N LEU A 150 -21.17 -5.88 7.49
CA LEU A 150 -21.57 -5.25 8.74
C LEU A 150 -22.64 -4.22 8.45
N ALA A 151 -23.77 -4.27 9.16
CA ALA A 151 -24.86 -3.35 8.94
C ALA A 151 -25.45 -2.83 10.27
N GLN A 152 -26.03 -1.63 10.21
CA GLN A 152 -26.75 -1.05 11.33
C GLN A 152 -28.05 -1.81 11.60
N ASP A 153 -28.78 -2.14 10.53
CA ASP A 153 -30.06 -2.82 10.60
C ASP A 153 -30.33 -3.64 9.33
N LEU A 154 -31.19 -4.64 9.45
CA LEU A 154 -31.72 -5.44 8.35
C LEU A 154 -33.23 -5.64 8.54
N LYS A 155 -34.02 -5.27 7.55
CA LYS A 155 -35.47 -5.49 7.52
C LYS A 155 -35.85 -6.43 6.39
N TYR A 156 -36.75 -7.35 6.66
CA TYR A 156 -37.36 -8.22 5.65
C TYR A 156 -38.84 -7.94 5.56
N ASP A 157 -39.32 -7.59 4.39
CA ASP A 157 -40.73 -7.43 4.06
C ASP A 157 -41.23 -8.75 3.45
N PRO A 158 -42.02 -9.54 4.20
CA PRO A 158 -42.47 -10.85 3.72
C PRO A 158 -43.55 -10.76 2.64
N GLU A 159 -44.28 -9.63 2.52
CA GLU A 159 -45.30 -9.44 1.49
C GLU A 159 -44.65 -9.14 0.13
N LYS A 160 -43.55 -8.41 0.12
CA LYS A 160 -42.83 -8.06 -1.10
C LYS A 160 -41.66 -9.01 -1.40
N GLY A 161 -41.24 -9.82 -0.43
CA GLY A 161 -40.04 -10.66 -0.58
C GLY A 161 -38.75 -9.84 -0.71
N ILE A 162 -38.65 -8.70 -0.02
CA ILE A 162 -37.51 -7.76 -0.12
C ILE A 162 -36.79 -7.70 1.21
N VAL A 163 -35.44 -7.78 1.15
CA VAL A 163 -34.55 -7.43 2.24
C VAL A 163 -34.01 -6.00 2.01
N GLU A 164 -33.96 -5.22 3.08
CA GLU A 164 -33.36 -3.90 3.15
C GLU A 164 -32.22 -3.89 4.16
N LEU A 165 -31.03 -3.49 3.73
CA LEU A 165 -29.86 -3.28 4.57
C LEU A 165 -29.63 -1.78 4.78
N PHE A 166 -29.26 -1.41 6.00
CA PHE A 166 -28.97 -0.03 6.38
C PHE A 166 -27.55 0.10 6.90
N ALA A 167 -26.78 1.02 6.31
CA ALA A 167 -25.45 1.43 6.77
C ALA A 167 -25.47 2.94 7.09
N THR A 168 -24.94 3.32 8.24
CA THR A 168 -24.98 4.71 8.74
C THR A 168 -23.60 5.27 9.10
N ASP A 169 -22.57 4.43 9.04
CA ASP A 169 -21.20 4.79 9.38
C ASP A 169 -20.24 3.90 8.58
N GLU A 170 -19.47 4.47 7.70
CA GLU A 170 -18.54 3.75 6.82
C GLU A 170 -17.39 3.05 7.56
N LEU A 171 -17.03 3.52 8.76
CA LEU A 171 -16.00 2.92 9.60
C LEU A 171 -16.50 1.69 10.39
N LEU A 172 -17.82 1.53 10.50
CA LEU A 172 -18.46 0.44 11.25
C LEU A 172 -19.31 -0.47 10.37
N HIS A 173 -19.80 0.02 9.22
CA HIS A 173 -20.73 -0.69 8.35
C HIS A 173 -20.21 -0.75 6.92
N GLY A 174 -20.38 -1.91 6.30
CA GLY A 174 -19.91 -2.13 4.94
C GLY A 174 -19.47 -3.58 4.69
N ILE A 175 -18.71 -3.81 3.63
CA ILE A 175 -18.23 -5.13 3.26
C ILE A 175 -16.92 -5.43 3.99
N ALA A 176 -16.97 -6.23 5.04
CA ALA A 176 -15.83 -6.61 5.87
C ALA A 176 -14.97 -7.73 5.25
N ASP A 177 -15.56 -8.62 4.46
CA ASP A 177 -14.86 -9.65 3.65
C ASP A 177 -15.65 -9.92 2.36
N GLY A 178 -14.93 -10.31 1.28
CA GLY A 178 -15.55 -10.63 -0.01
C GLY A 178 -15.74 -9.42 -0.93
N ALA A 179 -15.14 -8.26 -0.67
CA ALA A 179 -15.26 -7.07 -1.51
C ALA A 179 -14.75 -7.30 -2.95
N THR A 180 -13.71 -8.15 -3.17
CA THR A 180 -13.33 -8.57 -4.53
C THR A 180 -14.45 -9.32 -5.23
N THR A 181 -15.17 -10.19 -4.52
CA THR A 181 -16.32 -10.92 -5.07
C THR A 181 -17.42 -9.95 -5.48
N ASP A 182 -17.75 -9.01 -4.61
CA ASP A 182 -18.74 -7.97 -4.86
C ASP A 182 -18.38 -7.07 -6.05
N ALA A 183 -17.12 -6.64 -6.11
CA ALA A 183 -16.62 -5.78 -7.19
C ALA A 183 -16.63 -6.49 -8.55
N VAL A 184 -16.23 -7.78 -8.61
CA VAL A 184 -16.24 -8.58 -9.84
C VAL A 184 -17.68 -8.85 -10.30
N LEU A 185 -18.58 -9.19 -9.37
CA LEU A 185 -20.00 -9.38 -9.69
C LEU A 185 -20.58 -8.09 -10.29
N GLY A 186 -20.33 -6.94 -9.64
CA GLY A 186 -20.78 -5.64 -10.16
C GLY A 186 -20.19 -5.30 -11.53
N LYS A 187 -18.92 -5.69 -11.80
CA LYS A 187 -18.31 -5.56 -13.14
C LYS A 187 -19.05 -6.41 -14.16
N VAL A 188 -19.22 -7.72 -13.90
CA VAL A 188 -19.89 -8.65 -14.80
C VAL A 188 -21.31 -8.21 -15.10
N GLN A 189 -22.06 -7.71 -14.11
CA GLN A 189 -23.41 -7.18 -14.30
C GLN A 189 -23.42 -5.95 -15.23
N ARG A 190 -22.42 -5.06 -15.12
CA ARG A 190 -22.28 -3.90 -16.03
C ARG A 190 -21.94 -4.36 -17.45
N ASP A 191 -20.97 -5.28 -17.59
CA ASP A 191 -20.54 -5.81 -18.90
C ASP A 191 -21.69 -6.55 -19.60
N ILE A 192 -22.53 -7.29 -18.86
CA ILE A 192 -23.76 -7.90 -19.39
C ILE A 192 -24.75 -6.82 -19.89
N LYS A 193 -24.98 -5.77 -19.09
CA LYS A 193 -25.90 -4.66 -19.48
C LYS A 193 -25.37 -3.89 -20.69
N ALA A 194 -24.05 -3.80 -20.86
CA ALA A 194 -23.41 -3.20 -22.03
C ALA A 194 -23.36 -4.12 -23.27
N GLY A 195 -23.71 -5.40 -23.12
CA GLY A 195 -23.61 -6.41 -24.19
C GLY A 195 -22.18 -6.86 -24.46
N GLU A 196 -21.26 -6.61 -23.55
CA GLU A 196 -19.83 -6.90 -23.66
C GLU A 196 -19.44 -8.26 -23.06
N ALA A 197 -20.26 -8.79 -22.12
CA ALA A 197 -19.99 -10.07 -21.45
C ALA A 197 -20.20 -11.24 -22.40
N LYS A 198 -19.18 -12.11 -22.50
CA LYS A 198 -19.17 -13.32 -23.34
C LYS A 198 -18.56 -14.47 -22.57
N ARG A 199 -19.04 -15.67 -22.87
CA ARG A 199 -18.39 -16.93 -22.50
C ARG A 199 -17.09 -17.16 -23.29
N GLU A 200 -16.27 -18.07 -22.85
CA GLU A 200 -15.10 -18.54 -23.62
C GLU A 200 -15.50 -19.08 -25.02
N SER A 201 -16.71 -19.62 -25.14
CA SER A 201 -17.30 -20.06 -26.42
C SER A 201 -17.61 -18.91 -27.38
N GLY A 202 -17.58 -17.64 -26.92
CA GLY A 202 -17.98 -16.45 -27.69
C GLY A 202 -19.49 -16.13 -27.58
N GLU A 203 -20.27 -16.92 -26.87
CA GLU A 203 -21.70 -16.68 -26.64
C GLU A 203 -21.90 -15.43 -25.76
N SER A 204 -22.74 -14.49 -26.21
CA SER A 204 -23.11 -13.30 -25.43
C SER A 204 -24.09 -13.65 -24.31
N LEU A 205 -23.86 -13.10 -23.11
CA LEU A 205 -24.64 -13.36 -21.92
C LEU A 205 -25.66 -12.25 -21.65
N GLY A 206 -26.87 -12.66 -21.22
CA GLY A 206 -27.88 -11.76 -20.68
C GLY A 206 -27.99 -11.91 -19.16
N LEU A 207 -28.68 -10.97 -18.48
CA LEU A 207 -28.91 -11.00 -17.03
C LEU A 207 -29.61 -12.29 -16.56
N GLU A 208 -30.37 -12.95 -17.44
CA GLU A 208 -31.02 -14.24 -17.15
C GLU A 208 -30.02 -15.33 -16.80
N SER A 209 -28.78 -15.28 -17.32
CA SER A 209 -27.72 -16.23 -16.94
C SER A 209 -27.37 -16.15 -15.47
N LEU A 210 -27.36 -14.94 -14.88
CA LEU A 210 -27.08 -14.74 -13.46
C LEU A 210 -28.23 -15.14 -12.53
N ARG A 211 -29.46 -15.32 -13.05
CA ARG A 211 -30.58 -15.86 -12.26
C ARG A 211 -30.43 -17.35 -11.95
N ARG A 212 -29.52 -18.03 -12.60
CA ARG A 212 -29.24 -19.45 -12.33
C ARG A 212 -28.39 -19.65 -11.06
N GLY A 213 -27.68 -18.63 -10.60
CA GLY A 213 -26.79 -18.70 -9.45
C GLY A 213 -27.19 -17.79 -8.30
N ARG A 214 -26.62 -18.08 -7.13
CA ARG A 214 -26.83 -17.34 -5.89
C ARG A 214 -25.48 -16.93 -5.27
N ILE A 215 -25.49 -15.79 -4.57
CA ILE A 215 -24.37 -15.37 -3.75
C ILE A 215 -24.71 -15.57 -2.28
N HIS A 216 -23.75 -16.03 -1.47
CA HIS A 216 -23.88 -16.06 -0.02
C HIS A 216 -23.52 -14.69 0.56
N LEU A 217 -24.42 -14.09 1.33
CA LEU A 217 -24.19 -12.88 2.10
C LEU A 217 -24.38 -13.21 3.58
N GLU A 218 -23.33 -13.01 4.36
CA GLU A 218 -23.41 -13.06 5.82
C GLU A 218 -23.53 -11.62 6.33
N VAL A 219 -24.68 -11.27 6.92
CA VAL A 219 -24.92 -9.93 7.47
C VAL A 219 -24.88 -9.99 8.98
N ILE A 220 -24.00 -9.19 9.59
CA ILE A 220 -23.79 -9.14 11.04
C ILE A 220 -24.27 -7.79 11.57
N LEU A 221 -25.17 -7.83 12.56
CA LEU A 221 -25.68 -6.66 13.27
C LEU A 221 -25.22 -6.70 14.72
N GLY A 222 -25.13 -5.51 15.35
CA GLY A 222 -24.85 -5.37 16.78
C GLY A 222 -23.34 -5.22 17.13
N LEU A 223 -22.46 -5.22 16.13
CA LEU A 223 -21.05 -4.86 16.32
C LEU A 223 -20.93 -3.33 16.31
N ALA A 224 -20.83 -2.72 17.50
CA ALA A 224 -20.76 -1.27 17.67
C ALA A 224 -19.37 -0.78 18.10
N SER A 225 -18.38 -1.66 18.23
CA SER A 225 -17.02 -1.32 18.67
C SER A 225 -16.03 -1.61 17.56
N LYS A 226 -15.23 -0.62 17.20
CA LYS A 226 -14.17 -0.72 16.20
C LYS A 226 -13.21 -1.86 16.55
N GLU A 227 -12.83 -2.01 17.82
CA GLU A 227 -11.89 -3.04 18.29
C GLU A 227 -12.45 -4.46 18.03
N ARG A 228 -13.76 -4.69 18.21
CA ARG A 228 -14.40 -5.97 17.91
C ARG A 228 -14.47 -6.24 16.41
N ILE A 229 -14.73 -5.20 15.63
CA ILE A 229 -14.72 -5.27 14.17
C ILE A 229 -13.32 -5.63 13.68
N ASP A 230 -12.30 -4.92 14.15
CA ASP A 230 -10.90 -5.16 13.79
C ASP A 230 -10.47 -6.59 14.15
N ALA A 231 -10.80 -7.05 15.34
CA ALA A 231 -10.49 -8.43 15.77
C ALA A 231 -11.21 -9.50 14.90
N MET A 232 -12.46 -9.25 14.51
CA MET A 232 -13.22 -10.14 13.63
C MET A 232 -12.60 -10.17 12.23
N VAL A 233 -12.30 -9.01 11.67
CA VAL A 233 -11.71 -8.87 10.33
C VAL A 233 -10.31 -9.48 10.31
N GLU A 234 -9.48 -9.25 11.33
CA GLU A 234 -8.17 -9.87 11.48
C GLU A 234 -8.29 -11.41 11.53
N GLY A 235 -9.16 -11.94 12.38
CA GLY A 235 -9.38 -13.39 12.50
C GLY A 235 -9.83 -14.05 11.20
N ARG A 236 -10.71 -13.40 10.44
CA ARG A 236 -11.23 -13.91 9.16
C ARG A 236 -10.23 -13.79 8.01
N ASN A 237 -9.48 -12.70 7.98
CA ASN A 237 -8.49 -12.45 6.93
C ASN A 237 -7.17 -13.18 7.15
N THR A 238 -6.80 -13.52 8.38
CA THR A 238 -5.58 -14.30 8.69
C THR A 238 -5.61 -15.68 8.00
N SER A 239 -6.79 -16.26 7.82
CA SER A 239 -6.96 -17.52 7.08
C SER A 239 -6.74 -17.38 5.56
N ARG A 240 -6.64 -16.14 5.02
CA ARG A 240 -6.54 -15.83 3.58
C ARG A 240 -5.24 -15.13 3.17
N GLN A 241 -4.19 -15.17 3.99
CA GLN A 241 -2.90 -14.51 3.69
C GLN A 241 -3.03 -13.01 3.37
N VAL A 242 -3.81 -12.25 4.15
CA VAL A 242 -3.61 -10.78 4.20
C VAL A 242 -2.18 -10.56 4.67
N THR A 243 -1.43 -9.75 3.94
CA THR A 243 -0.07 -9.44 4.38
C THR A 243 -0.12 -8.71 5.72
N PRO A 244 0.80 -9.02 6.66
CA PRO A 244 0.80 -8.36 7.97
C PRO A 244 0.78 -6.84 7.90
N TRP A 245 1.39 -6.24 6.87
CA TRP A 245 1.47 -4.78 6.72
C TRP A 245 0.14 -4.15 6.28
N SER A 246 -0.71 -4.83 5.50
CA SER A 246 -2.07 -4.35 5.22
C SER A 246 -2.93 -4.30 6.49
N MET A 247 -2.72 -5.25 7.42
CA MET A 247 -3.36 -5.20 8.73
C MET A 247 -2.79 -4.08 9.61
N SER A 248 -1.49 -3.76 9.46
CA SER A 248 -0.87 -2.64 10.17
C SER A 248 -1.40 -1.30 9.69
N ASP A 249 -1.65 -1.15 8.39
CA ASP A 249 -2.28 0.03 7.80
C ASP A 249 -3.71 0.22 8.33
N PHE A 250 -4.51 -0.82 8.28
CA PHE A 250 -5.87 -0.84 8.83
C PHE A 250 -5.94 -0.41 10.31
N LYS A 251 -4.89 -0.69 11.10
CA LYS A 251 -4.76 -0.25 12.50
C LYS A 251 -4.19 1.18 12.64
N GLY A 252 -3.99 1.89 11.55
CA GLY A 252 -3.46 3.25 11.55
C GLY A 252 -1.96 3.37 11.84
N ALA A 253 -1.20 2.27 11.74
CA ALA A 253 0.23 2.27 12.07
C ALA A 253 1.06 3.18 11.16
N PHE A 254 0.57 3.50 9.96
CA PHE A 254 1.25 4.32 8.95
C PHE A 254 0.71 5.75 8.83
N GLU A 255 -0.31 6.13 9.63
CA GLU A 255 -0.95 7.46 9.56
C GLU A 255 0.08 8.59 9.64
N TRP A 256 1.02 8.53 10.57
CA TRP A 256 2.05 9.56 10.71
C TRP A 256 2.96 9.70 9.48
N ILE A 257 3.14 8.62 8.69
CA ILE A 257 3.89 8.66 7.42
C ILE A 257 3.02 9.32 6.35
N SER A 258 1.76 8.92 6.24
CA SER A 258 0.82 9.50 5.28
C SER A 258 0.55 10.98 5.57
N ASP A 259 0.40 11.38 6.84
CA ASP A 259 0.25 12.77 7.25
C ASP A 259 1.39 13.67 6.76
N ILE A 260 2.61 13.13 6.65
CA ILE A 260 3.77 13.88 6.15
C ILE A 260 3.82 13.86 4.62
N LEU A 261 3.58 12.69 4.00
CA LEU A 261 3.84 12.50 2.58
C LEU A 261 2.67 12.86 1.67
N GLU A 262 1.43 12.83 2.18
CA GLU A 262 0.21 13.07 1.39
C GLU A 262 -0.31 14.52 1.53
N THR A 263 0.45 15.43 2.17
CA THR A 263 0.07 16.85 2.24
C THR A 263 -0.05 17.45 0.83
N PRO A 264 -0.91 18.48 0.63
CA PRO A 264 -1.12 19.10 -0.69
C PRO A 264 0.16 19.63 -1.36
N THR A 265 1.15 20.00 -0.56
CA THR A 265 2.44 20.56 -1.03
C THR A 265 3.56 19.52 -1.12
N SER A 266 3.33 18.28 -0.70
CA SER A 266 4.34 17.23 -0.71
C SER A 266 4.64 16.77 -2.13
N PRO A 267 5.93 16.70 -2.54
CA PRO A 267 6.33 16.13 -3.82
C PRO A 267 6.12 14.62 -3.90
N PHE A 268 5.80 13.96 -2.76
CA PHE A 268 5.61 12.52 -2.65
C PHE A 268 4.14 12.12 -2.69
N ARG A 269 3.22 13.09 -2.71
CA ARG A 269 1.78 12.85 -2.71
C ARG A 269 1.37 11.87 -3.81
N GLY A 270 0.63 10.83 -3.43
CA GLY A 270 0.12 9.80 -4.33
C GLY A 270 1.19 8.85 -4.90
N LYS A 271 2.44 8.90 -4.43
CA LYS A 271 3.53 8.02 -4.90
C LYS A 271 3.68 6.75 -4.07
N VAL A 272 3.25 6.77 -2.81
CA VAL A 272 3.41 5.67 -1.86
C VAL A 272 2.13 4.83 -1.77
N GLY A 273 2.26 3.51 -1.81
CA GLY A 273 1.18 2.57 -1.53
C GLY A 273 1.23 2.13 -0.07
N TYR A 274 0.16 2.36 0.67
CA TYR A 274 0.03 1.98 2.08
C TYR A 274 -0.65 0.63 2.23
N GLU A 275 -1.38 0.18 1.20
CA GLU A 275 -2.15 -1.05 1.17
C GLU A 275 -1.59 -2.05 0.17
N GLU A 276 -1.96 -3.31 0.35
CA GLU A 276 -1.65 -4.37 -0.61
C GLU A 276 -2.40 -4.10 -1.94
N ASN A 277 -1.67 -4.20 -3.06
CA ASN A 277 -2.18 -3.94 -4.40
C ASN A 277 -2.54 -2.47 -4.71
N ALA A 278 -2.05 -1.51 -3.94
CA ALA A 278 -2.24 -0.08 -4.23
C ALA A 278 -1.69 0.39 -5.59
N GLY A 279 -1.06 -0.48 -6.36
CA GLY A 279 -0.56 -0.19 -7.71
C GLY A 279 0.59 0.81 -7.77
N LYS A 280 1.20 1.14 -6.65
CA LYS A 280 2.30 2.08 -6.57
C LYS A 280 3.64 1.37 -6.69
N GLN A 281 4.62 2.06 -7.28
CA GLN A 281 5.99 1.54 -7.41
C GLN A 281 6.72 1.48 -6.06
N ILE A 282 6.34 2.36 -5.13
CA ILE A 282 6.90 2.45 -3.78
C ILE A 282 5.81 2.10 -2.79
N THR A 283 6.14 1.23 -1.86
CA THR A 283 5.26 0.85 -0.75
C THR A 283 5.73 1.49 0.55
N VAL A 284 4.86 1.58 1.54
CA VAL A 284 5.22 2.01 2.89
C VAL A 284 6.34 1.15 3.48
N LEU A 285 6.47 -0.13 3.08
CA LEU A 285 7.58 -0.99 3.50
C LEU A 285 8.93 -0.53 2.93
N ASP A 286 8.94 0.08 1.72
CA ASP A 286 10.16 0.72 1.19
C ASP A 286 10.55 1.93 2.04
N ILE A 287 9.56 2.75 2.40
CA ILE A 287 9.76 3.90 3.29
C ILE A 287 10.32 3.45 4.64
N LEU A 288 9.73 2.44 5.26
CA LEU A 288 10.23 1.88 6.53
C LEU A 288 11.62 1.27 6.41
N SER A 289 11.94 0.64 5.26
CA SER A 289 13.29 0.14 5.00
C SER A 289 14.30 1.29 4.95
N LEU A 290 13.98 2.39 4.27
CA LEU A 290 14.82 3.59 4.23
C LEU A 290 14.98 4.20 5.63
N LEU A 291 13.90 4.39 6.37
CA LEU A 291 13.96 4.89 7.76
C LEU A 291 14.80 3.97 8.67
N THR A 292 14.73 2.65 8.46
CA THR A 292 15.54 1.69 9.23
C THR A 292 17.04 1.92 9.06
N LEU A 293 17.49 2.42 7.91
CA LEU A 293 18.91 2.75 7.68
C LEU A 293 19.41 3.87 8.60
N PHE A 294 18.51 4.76 9.05
CA PHE A 294 18.80 5.93 9.89
C PHE A 294 18.37 5.74 11.35
N HIS A 295 17.80 4.60 11.70
CA HIS A 295 17.22 4.36 13.01
C HIS A 295 18.26 4.29 14.13
N SER A 296 18.02 4.99 15.27
CA SER A 296 18.94 5.14 16.41
C SER A 296 19.37 3.81 17.06
N ALA A 297 18.58 2.74 16.95
CA ALA A 297 18.97 1.42 17.45
C ALA A 297 20.27 0.87 16.83
N TYR A 298 20.76 1.46 15.75
CA TYR A 298 22.00 1.09 15.07
C TYR A 298 23.17 2.05 15.36
N ASP A 299 22.98 3.06 16.23
CA ASP A 299 24.04 3.99 16.62
C ASP A 299 25.00 3.37 17.64
N GLU A 300 24.55 2.34 18.35
CA GLU A 300 25.41 1.61 19.27
C GLU A 300 26.50 0.84 18.53
N LYS A 301 27.64 0.71 19.21
CA LYS A 301 28.86 0.09 18.66
C LYS A 301 28.56 -1.24 17.94
N ARG A 302 28.98 -1.29 16.67
CA ARG A 302 28.97 -2.49 15.82
C ARG A 302 27.58 -3.05 15.44
N LYS A 303 26.51 -2.31 15.55
CA LYS A 303 25.24 -2.67 14.93
C LYS A 303 25.19 -2.15 13.50
N ALA A 304 24.53 -2.89 12.61
CA ALA A 304 24.36 -2.51 11.21
C ALA A 304 22.93 -2.79 10.76
N PRO A 305 22.28 -1.89 10.02
CA PRO A 305 20.87 -2.02 9.62
C PRO A 305 20.66 -2.96 8.41
N THR A 306 21.36 -4.08 8.38
CA THR A 306 21.27 -5.05 7.27
C THR A 306 19.86 -5.62 7.08
N VAL A 307 19.02 -5.56 8.11
CA VAL A 307 17.62 -5.99 8.08
C VAL A 307 16.79 -5.15 7.11
N ALA A 308 17.12 -3.87 6.91
CA ALA A 308 16.48 -2.99 5.93
C ALA A 308 16.55 -3.56 4.52
N TYR A 309 17.67 -4.18 4.15
CA TYR A 309 17.87 -4.83 2.87
C TYR A 309 17.34 -6.27 2.85
N SER A 310 17.59 -7.06 3.91
CA SER A 310 17.36 -8.50 3.90
C SER A 310 15.95 -8.94 4.30
N SER A 311 15.13 -8.05 4.87
CA SER A 311 13.86 -8.41 5.50
C SER A 311 12.77 -7.35 5.30
N LYS A 312 12.68 -6.76 4.11
CA LYS A 312 11.69 -5.72 3.76
C LYS A 312 10.27 -6.10 4.17
N GLY A 313 9.83 -7.32 3.88
CA GLY A 313 8.48 -7.81 4.22
C GLY A 313 8.18 -7.93 5.72
N ARG A 314 9.12 -7.57 6.62
CA ARG A 314 8.93 -7.54 8.08
C ARG A 314 9.12 -6.16 8.68
N MET A 315 9.10 -5.12 7.86
CA MET A 315 9.31 -3.75 8.34
C MET A 315 8.13 -3.24 9.17
N ASP A 316 6.92 -3.65 8.83
CA ASP A 316 5.70 -3.41 9.62
C ASP A 316 5.81 -3.97 11.05
N ALA A 317 6.25 -5.22 11.20
CA ALA A 317 6.46 -5.82 12.51
C ALA A 317 7.51 -5.07 13.34
N ARG A 318 8.49 -4.44 12.69
CA ARG A 318 9.50 -3.61 13.38
C ARG A 318 8.92 -2.27 13.82
N LEU A 319 8.09 -1.65 13.00
CA LEU A 319 7.38 -0.43 13.39
C LEU A 319 6.45 -0.67 14.58
N ASN A 320 5.79 -1.82 14.61
CA ASN A 320 4.86 -2.22 15.67
C ASN A 320 5.59 -2.75 16.94
N ASP A 321 6.91 -2.92 16.92
CA ASP A 321 7.69 -3.26 18.12
C ASP A 321 7.81 -2.04 19.05
N PRO A 322 7.24 -2.08 20.28
CA PRO A 322 7.27 -0.94 21.21
C PRO A 322 8.67 -0.43 21.55
N LYS A 323 9.70 -1.26 21.37
CA LYS A 323 11.11 -0.88 21.61
C LYS A 323 11.72 -0.11 20.43
N LEU A 324 11.22 -0.33 19.24
CA LEU A 324 11.75 0.28 18.01
C LEU A 324 10.90 1.45 17.54
N GLN A 325 9.58 1.38 17.71
CA GLN A 325 8.63 2.39 17.25
C GLN A 325 9.03 3.83 17.60
N PRO A 326 9.51 4.17 18.83
CA PRO A 326 9.93 5.54 19.13
C PRO A 326 11.09 6.05 18.26
N GLY A 327 11.98 5.16 17.82
CA GLY A 327 13.08 5.52 16.92
C GLY A 327 12.61 5.82 15.49
N TYR A 328 11.53 5.19 15.02
CA TYR A 328 10.93 5.52 13.73
C TYR A 328 10.23 6.88 13.78
N THR A 329 9.41 7.14 14.80
CA THR A 329 8.70 8.42 14.94
C THR A 329 9.66 9.59 15.21
N ALA A 330 10.79 9.34 15.85
CA ALA A 330 11.86 10.34 16.01
C ALA A 330 12.38 10.85 14.66
N LEU A 331 12.38 10.02 13.61
CA LEU A 331 12.82 10.35 12.26
C LEU A 331 11.77 11.10 11.43
N ALA A 332 10.55 11.28 11.92
CA ALA A 332 9.46 11.94 11.19
C ALA A 332 9.85 13.31 10.59
N PRO A 333 10.60 14.20 11.29
CA PRO A 333 11.02 15.47 10.71
C PRO A 333 11.98 15.33 9.52
N LEU A 334 12.71 14.22 9.44
CA LEU A 334 13.69 13.96 8.38
C LEU A 334 13.14 13.08 7.24
N LEU A 335 11.90 12.60 7.33
CA LEU A 335 11.33 11.67 6.37
C LEU A 335 11.41 12.19 4.92
N PRO A 336 10.93 13.42 4.59
CA PRO A 336 11.04 13.94 3.22
C PRO A 336 12.50 14.04 2.73
N ASP A 337 13.40 14.45 3.61
CA ASP A 337 14.83 14.58 3.28
C ASP A 337 15.48 13.23 3.02
N ILE A 338 15.14 12.20 3.80
CA ILE A 338 15.65 10.83 3.60
C ILE A 338 15.20 10.28 2.24
N LEU A 339 13.97 10.57 1.81
CA LEU A 339 13.48 10.16 0.50
C LEU A 339 14.21 10.87 -0.64
N ASN A 340 14.39 12.18 -0.53
CA ASN A 340 15.17 12.96 -1.49
C ASN A 340 16.64 12.50 -1.53
N LEU A 341 17.21 12.22 -0.35
CA LEU A 341 18.59 11.74 -0.22
C LEU A 341 18.79 10.39 -0.89
N HIS A 342 17.83 9.48 -0.81
CA HIS A 342 17.89 8.20 -1.52
C HIS A 342 18.12 8.40 -3.01
N ASP A 343 17.31 9.23 -3.65
CA ASP A 343 17.43 9.48 -5.08
C ASP A 343 18.66 10.33 -5.43
N ALA A 344 19.08 11.25 -4.55
CA ALA A 344 20.31 12.01 -4.72
C ALA A 344 21.57 11.13 -4.68
N VAL A 345 21.63 10.18 -3.73
CA VAL A 345 22.71 9.18 -3.64
C VAL A 345 22.71 8.29 -4.88
N TYR A 346 21.52 7.85 -5.31
CA TYR A 346 21.38 7.03 -6.50
C TYR A 346 21.86 7.77 -7.77
N ALA A 347 21.36 8.98 -7.99
CA ALA A 347 21.74 9.80 -9.15
C ALA A 347 23.22 10.23 -9.13
N GLY A 348 23.79 10.50 -7.95
CA GLY A 348 25.18 10.88 -7.77
C GLY A 348 26.17 9.72 -7.84
N PHE A 349 25.69 8.46 -7.83
CA PHE A 349 26.56 7.28 -7.71
C PHE A 349 27.57 7.15 -8.86
N GLU A 350 27.18 7.45 -10.10
CA GLU A 350 28.09 7.34 -11.24
C GLU A 350 29.28 8.31 -11.11
N ASN A 351 29.05 9.55 -10.68
CA ASN A 351 30.11 10.54 -10.48
C ASN A 351 31.01 10.12 -9.31
N ALA A 352 30.41 9.74 -8.18
CA ALA A 352 31.19 9.24 -7.03
C ALA A 352 31.99 7.97 -7.38
N TYR A 353 31.48 7.10 -8.24
CA TYR A 353 32.23 5.94 -8.73
C TYR A 353 33.39 6.32 -9.64
N LYS A 354 33.24 7.33 -10.52
CA LYS A 354 34.31 7.85 -11.36
C LYS A 354 35.41 8.47 -10.50
N GLU A 355 35.06 9.27 -9.50
CA GLU A 355 35.99 9.85 -8.53
C GLU A 355 36.74 8.76 -7.77
N ALA A 356 36.06 7.76 -7.25
CA ALA A 356 36.65 6.62 -6.53
C ALA A 356 37.65 5.80 -7.36
N ARG A 357 37.69 5.98 -8.68
CA ARG A 357 38.54 5.26 -9.64
C ARG A 357 39.35 6.18 -10.53
N ASP A 358 39.72 7.37 -10.05
CA ASP A 358 40.55 8.37 -10.76
C ASP A 358 40.04 8.70 -12.17
N GLY A 359 38.72 8.71 -12.39
CA GLY A 359 38.09 9.02 -13.67
C GLY A 359 38.23 7.94 -14.76
N LYS A 360 38.90 6.81 -14.49
CA LYS A 360 39.25 5.79 -15.51
C LYS A 360 38.26 4.67 -15.67
N ALA A 361 37.29 4.52 -14.76
CA ALA A 361 36.36 3.38 -14.74
C ALA A 361 35.00 3.71 -15.33
N LYS A 362 34.44 2.74 -16.11
CA LYS A 362 33.07 2.80 -16.61
C LYS A 362 32.14 1.99 -15.68
N LEU A 363 31.08 2.62 -15.20
CA LEU A 363 30.12 2.05 -14.25
C LEU A 363 29.49 0.73 -14.77
N GLY A 364 29.11 0.69 -16.06
CA GLY A 364 28.39 -0.45 -16.67
C GLY A 364 29.18 -1.75 -16.83
N LYS A 365 30.45 -1.79 -16.42
CA LYS A 365 31.25 -3.04 -16.39
C LYS A 365 31.18 -3.77 -15.06
N ARG A 366 30.51 -3.21 -14.04
CA ARG A 366 30.42 -3.81 -12.72
C ARG A 366 29.21 -4.76 -12.63
N GLN A 367 29.40 -5.89 -11.96
CA GLN A 367 28.34 -6.88 -11.76
C GLN A 367 27.10 -6.27 -11.13
N GLY A 368 25.94 -6.57 -11.70
CA GLY A 368 24.64 -6.14 -11.20
C GLY A 368 24.24 -4.70 -11.56
N ILE A 369 25.11 -3.94 -12.25
CA ILE A 369 24.77 -2.60 -12.77
C ILE A 369 24.43 -2.73 -14.25
N GLU A 370 23.26 -2.23 -14.64
CA GLU A 370 22.76 -2.26 -16.02
C GLU A 370 22.78 -0.84 -16.60
N GLN A 371 23.21 -0.71 -17.86
CA GLN A 371 23.11 0.53 -18.64
C GLN A 371 21.70 0.61 -19.25
N LYS A 372 20.80 1.34 -18.59
CA LYS A 372 19.40 1.47 -19.01
C LYS A 372 18.81 2.76 -18.46
N LEU A 373 18.03 3.43 -19.28
CA LEU A 373 17.24 4.57 -18.82
C LEU A 373 16.31 4.16 -17.69
N HIS A 374 16.39 4.84 -16.57
CA HIS A 374 15.61 4.57 -15.36
C HIS A 374 15.13 5.88 -14.75
N HIS A 375 13.84 5.94 -14.38
CA HIS A 375 13.24 7.05 -13.68
C HIS A 375 13.18 6.71 -12.19
N LEU A 376 13.80 7.53 -11.37
CA LEU A 376 13.77 7.33 -9.93
C LEU A 376 12.36 7.60 -9.39
N PRO A 377 11.74 6.63 -8.71
CA PRO A 377 10.30 6.68 -8.46
C PRO A 377 9.89 7.75 -7.44
N LEU A 378 10.79 8.21 -6.56
CA LEU A 378 10.51 9.23 -5.54
C LEU A 378 10.54 10.64 -6.13
N THR A 379 11.59 10.99 -6.88
CA THR A 379 11.80 12.34 -7.42
C THR A 379 11.46 12.47 -8.90
N GLY A 380 11.43 11.36 -9.65
CA GLY A 380 11.25 11.36 -11.12
C GLY A 380 12.53 11.69 -11.88
N VAL A 381 13.67 11.80 -11.21
CA VAL A 381 14.97 12.06 -11.86
C VAL A 381 15.34 10.91 -12.79
N GLU A 382 15.78 11.25 -14.00
CA GLU A 382 16.24 10.27 -14.98
C GLU A 382 17.74 9.97 -14.81
N VAL A 383 18.09 8.70 -14.85
CA VAL A 383 19.46 8.19 -14.86
C VAL A 383 19.63 7.13 -15.96
N ASN A 384 20.83 6.95 -16.49
CA ASN A 384 21.09 6.00 -17.57
C ASN A 384 21.63 4.65 -17.07
N TYR A 385 21.31 4.29 -15.83
CA TYR A 385 21.76 3.05 -15.22
C TYR A 385 20.79 2.59 -14.15
N VAL A 386 20.80 1.27 -13.89
CA VAL A 386 20.12 0.64 -12.76
C VAL A 386 21.16 0.09 -11.80
N ILE A 387 21.09 0.49 -10.53
CA ILE A 387 22.00 0.08 -9.46
C ILE A 387 21.27 -0.80 -8.46
N PRO A 388 21.83 -1.97 -8.10
CA PRO A 388 21.25 -2.81 -7.05
C PRO A 388 21.20 -2.09 -5.70
N SER A 389 20.09 -2.22 -4.97
CA SER A 389 19.92 -1.65 -3.62
C SER A 389 21.00 -2.11 -2.63
N GLY A 390 21.64 -3.28 -2.89
CA GLY A 390 22.76 -3.76 -2.09
C GLY A 390 24.01 -2.88 -2.12
N LEU A 391 24.11 -1.95 -3.09
CA LEU A 391 25.15 -0.92 -3.11
C LEU A 391 24.63 0.40 -2.51
N ILE A 392 23.39 0.75 -2.77
CA ILE A 392 22.79 2.02 -2.33
C ILE A 392 22.52 2.03 -0.82
N PHE A 393 21.96 0.94 -0.27
CA PHE A 393 21.59 0.89 1.15
C PHE A 393 22.77 1.05 2.12
N PRO A 394 23.96 0.42 1.91
CA PRO A 394 25.11 0.69 2.75
C PRO A 394 25.60 2.14 2.71
N LEU A 395 25.55 2.79 1.52
CA LEU A 395 25.89 4.20 1.36
C LEU A 395 24.93 5.10 2.13
N LEU A 396 23.64 4.91 1.96
CA LEU A 396 22.61 5.63 2.71
C LEU A 396 22.78 5.45 4.22
N ALA A 397 22.97 4.19 4.65
CA ALA A 397 23.16 3.88 6.06
C ALA A 397 24.41 4.56 6.67
N SER A 398 25.43 4.82 5.87
CA SER A 398 26.62 5.56 6.34
C SER A 398 26.29 6.98 6.75
N LEU A 399 25.36 7.63 6.03
CA LEU A 399 24.91 9.00 6.27
C LEU A 399 24.11 9.16 7.57
N ARG A 400 23.75 8.05 8.25
CA ARG A 400 23.24 8.10 9.64
C ARG A 400 24.21 8.81 10.58
N ALA A 401 25.51 8.86 10.29
CA ALA A 401 26.49 9.63 11.05
C ALA A 401 26.10 11.11 11.21
N LEU A 402 25.36 11.65 10.24
CA LEU A 402 24.90 13.04 10.20
C LEU A 402 23.63 13.27 11.03
N VAL A 403 22.97 12.22 11.52
CA VAL A 403 21.76 12.40 12.33
C VAL A 403 22.14 12.76 13.76
N GLY A 404 21.50 13.79 14.30
CA GLY A 404 21.51 14.16 15.70
C GLY A 404 20.11 14.05 16.29
N TYR A 405 20.02 14.09 17.62
CA TYR A 405 18.73 14.12 18.32
C TYR A 405 18.70 15.30 19.28
N ASP A 406 17.60 16.04 19.27
CA ASP A 406 17.37 17.16 20.17
C ASP A 406 16.97 16.67 21.60
N LYS A 407 16.75 17.62 22.51
CA LYS A 407 16.32 17.30 23.89
C LYS A 407 14.94 16.62 23.97
N ALA A 408 14.10 16.78 22.94
CA ALA A 408 12.81 16.14 22.83
C ALA A 408 12.88 14.76 22.14
N GLY A 409 14.09 14.31 21.76
CA GLY A 409 14.31 13.06 21.04
C GLY A 409 13.98 13.12 19.55
N LYS A 410 13.71 14.30 18.98
CA LYS A 410 13.46 14.45 17.54
C LYS A 410 14.78 14.49 16.79
N ALA A 411 14.81 13.79 15.65
CA ALA A 411 16.00 13.75 14.79
C ALA A 411 16.16 15.06 14.01
N TYR A 412 17.42 15.45 13.80
CA TYR A 412 17.83 16.57 12.93
C TYR A 412 19.12 16.24 12.22
N TRP A 413 19.42 16.95 11.12
CA TRP A 413 20.68 16.83 10.42
C TRP A 413 21.76 17.72 11.06
N LYS A 414 22.92 17.15 11.44
CA LYS A 414 24.10 17.90 11.90
C LYS A 414 24.77 18.69 10.77
N ALA A 415 24.66 18.16 9.54
CA ALA A 415 25.09 18.78 8.29
C ALA A 415 24.12 18.38 7.18
N ASP A 416 24.03 19.17 6.09
CA ASP A 416 23.22 18.83 4.93
C ASP A 416 23.70 17.50 4.32
N PRO A 417 22.89 16.43 4.33
CA PRO A 417 23.32 15.11 3.93
C PRO A 417 23.54 14.99 2.41
N THR A 418 22.79 15.74 1.60
CA THR A 418 22.97 15.76 0.15
C THR A 418 24.27 16.45 -0.22
N ARG A 419 24.55 17.62 0.37
CA ARG A 419 25.79 18.35 0.16
C ARG A 419 26.99 17.54 0.64
N PHE A 420 26.88 16.87 1.78
CA PHE A 420 27.90 15.98 2.31
C PHE A 420 28.20 14.84 1.33
N TYR A 421 27.18 14.18 0.79
CA TYR A 421 27.37 13.12 -0.19
C TYR A 421 27.98 13.62 -1.49
N LEU A 422 27.55 14.79 -1.98
CA LEU A 422 28.17 15.39 -3.18
C LEU A 422 29.64 15.70 -2.99
N LYS A 423 30.07 16.07 -1.78
CA LYS A 423 31.46 16.36 -1.45
C LYS A 423 32.35 15.13 -1.22
N TYR A 424 31.80 14.13 -0.52
CA TYR A 424 32.56 12.97 -0.04
C TYR A 424 32.11 11.62 -0.66
N GLY A 425 31.20 11.65 -1.62
CA GLY A 425 30.66 10.46 -2.25
C GLY A 425 31.73 9.58 -2.90
N GLY A 426 32.75 10.19 -3.51
CA GLY A 426 33.90 9.46 -4.08
C GLY A 426 34.61 8.59 -3.04
N GLU A 427 34.88 9.14 -1.84
CA GLU A 427 35.55 8.42 -0.75
C GLU A 427 34.65 7.30 -0.13
N LEU A 428 33.35 7.58 0.01
CA LEU A 428 32.42 6.58 0.49
C LEU A 428 32.28 5.43 -0.51
N VAL A 429 32.20 5.74 -1.81
CA VAL A 429 32.13 4.72 -2.87
C VAL A 429 33.46 3.97 -3.00
N ALA A 430 34.64 4.61 -2.79
CA ALA A 430 35.91 3.90 -2.74
C ALA A 430 35.90 2.84 -1.61
N THR A 431 35.48 3.23 -0.40
CA THR A 431 35.34 2.30 0.72
C THR A 431 34.34 1.17 0.41
N LEU A 432 33.20 1.48 -0.24
CA LEU A 432 32.24 0.46 -0.68
C LEU A 432 32.86 -0.53 -1.65
N ILE A 433 33.64 -0.06 -2.61
CA ILE A 433 34.30 -0.90 -3.63
C ILE A 433 35.31 -1.83 -2.98
N GLU A 434 36.13 -1.34 -2.06
CA GLU A 434 37.09 -2.18 -1.32
C GLU A 434 36.38 -3.31 -0.58
N GLN A 435 35.31 -2.99 0.15
CA GLN A 435 34.52 -3.99 0.86
C GLN A 435 33.86 -4.99 -0.10
N LEU A 436 33.38 -4.51 -1.25
CA LEU A 436 32.73 -5.34 -2.26
C LEU A 436 33.73 -6.33 -2.91
N GLU A 437 34.95 -5.89 -3.19
CA GLU A 437 36.03 -6.72 -3.75
C GLU A 437 36.44 -7.86 -2.79
N MET A 438 36.52 -7.58 -1.48
CA MET A 438 36.72 -8.60 -0.45
C MET A 438 35.61 -9.65 -0.38
N LEU A 439 34.41 -9.32 -0.87
CA LEU A 439 33.23 -10.20 -0.89
C LEU A 439 32.97 -10.84 -2.26
N GLY A 440 33.95 -10.81 -3.19
CA GLY A 440 33.83 -11.40 -4.50
C GLY A 440 32.98 -10.60 -5.49
N GLY A 441 32.79 -9.31 -5.25
CA GLY A 441 32.16 -8.37 -6.19
C GLY A 441 30.63 -8.40 -6.25
N ASN A 442 29.93 -9.22 -5.47
CA ASN A 442 28.50 -9.40 -5.56
C ASN A 442 27.74 -8.33 -4.71
N PRO A 443 26.93 -7.44 -5.33
CA PRO A 443 26.16 -6.42 -4.63
C PRO A 443 25.14 -6.96 -3.62
N GLN A 444 24.50 -8.09 -3.91
CA GLN A 444 23.56 -8.71 -2.99
C GLN A 444 24.23 -9.18 -1.70
N THR A 445 25.47 -9.68 -1.82
CA THR A 445 26.26 -10.05 -0.66
C THR A 445 26.62 -8.82 0.17
N ALA A 446 27.05 -7.72 -0.47
CA ALA A 446 27.38 -6.47 0.21
C ALA A 446 26.20 -5.93 1.03
N GLY A 447 24.99 -5.89 0.45
CA GLY A 447 23.76 -5.43 1.14
C GLY A 447 23.38 -6.24 2.38
N LYS A 448 23.87 -7.49 2.52
CA LYS A 448 23.59 -8.38 3.67
C LYS A 448 24.70 -8.43 4.71
N LYS A 449 25.89 -7.88 4.41
CA LYS A 449 27.07 -8.05 5.25
C LYS A 449 27.34 -6.83 6.13
N LYS A 450 27.31 -7.06 7.45
CA LYS A 450 27.57 -6.05 8.48
C LYS A 450 28.89 -5.29 8.30
N PRO A 451 30.05 -5.90 7.97
CA PRO A 451 31.30 -5.17 7.78
C PRO A 451 31.20 -4.03 6.77
N VAL A 452 30.44 -4.20 5.68
CA VAL A 452 30.25 -3.16 4.66
C VAL A 452 29.61 -1.91 5.26
N TYR A 453 28.52 -2.07 6.01
CA TYR A 453 27.83 -0.96 6.68
C TYR A 453 28.71 -0.29 7.74
N THR A 454 29.46 -1.08 8.50
CA THR A 454 30.34 -0.56 9.55
C THR A 454 31.48 0.26 8.98
N ALA A 455 32.18 -0.27 7.96
CA ALA A 455 33.28 0.45 7.33
C ALA A 455 32.83 1.78 6.73
N LEU A 456 31.70 1.78 6.02
CA LEU A 456 31.15 3.01 5.43
C LEU A 456 30.69 4.01 6.51
N HIS A 457 30.05 3.55 7.57
CA HIS A 457 29.63 4.42 8.67
C HIS A 457 30.81 5.04 9.42
N ASP A 458 31.86 4.25 9.68
CA ASP A 458 33.07 4.75 10.32
C ASP A 458 33.78 5.77 9.42
N ARG A 459 33.82 5.55 8.08
CA ARG A 459 34.33 6.52 7.12
C ARG A 459 33.54 7.83 7.14
N ALA A 460 32.21 7.75 7.08
CA ALA A 460 31.34 8.93 7.13
C ALA A 460 31.52 9.73 8.44
N ARG A 461 31.72 9.06 9.57
CA ARG A 461 31.99 9.72 10.87
C ARG A 461 33.31 10.46 10.87
N LEU A 462 34.38 9.91 10.31
CA LEU A 462 35.69 10.57 10.20
C LEU A 462 35.55 11.82 9.33
N LEU A 463 34.96 11.71 8.14
CA LEU A 463 34.73 12.82 7.23
C LEU A 463 33.91 13.96 7.86
N LEU A 464 32.88 13.62 8.63
CA LEU A 464 32.07 14.59 9.36
C LEU A 464 32.90 15.29 10.45
N SER A 465 33.71 14.54 11.19
CA SER A 465 34.59 15.11 12.22
C SER A 465 35.60 16.12 11.63
N ASP A 466 36.19 15.79 10.49
CA ASP A 466 37.13 16.67 9.77
C ASP A 466 36.42 17.95 9.27
N GLU A 467 35.17 17.81 8.75
CA GLU A 467 34.40 18.96 8.28
C GLU A 467 33.97 19.89 9.43
N MET A 468 33.67 19.34 10.60
CA MET A 468 33.27 20.15 11.77
C MET A 468 34.48 20.81 12.47
N SER A 469 35.67 20.35 12.19
CA SER A 469 36.92 20.89 12.75
C SER A 469 37.57 21.92 11.85
N SER A 470 37.15 22.04 10.60
CA SER A 470 37.62 22.99 9.58
C SER A 470 36.74 24.25 9.57
#